data_f258aabe9d2e8ad80c94e345b0d7ef81
#
_entry.id   f258aabe9d2e8ad80c94e345b0d7ef81
#
_cell.length_a   1.000
_cell.length_b   1.000
_cell.length_c   1.000
_cell.angle_alpha   90.00
_cell.angle_beta   90.00
_cell.angle_gamma   90.00
#
_symmetry.space_group_name_H-M   'P 1'
#
loop_
_entity.id
_entity.type
_entity.pdbx_description
1 polymer ?
#
loop_
_entity_poly.entity_id
_entity_poly.type
_entity_poly.pdbx_seq_one_letter_code
_entity_poly.pdbx_strand_id
1 'polypeptide(L)'
;EKHRLLIQSDGLSEDLLDKNFSDLKGTFEQKNRAEQRIMLLKQQEAELKEQKAELKAELENLNPNSSIARTYAKIHTVFTKILEAFTAAKKQNLKKFLNDLELRANEYLAKLNVDDFHGVIRIRETADESASIKLYSSNDVLISKPNGALATTMYMSVLFAISDLTTLKREVDYPLIFDAPTSSFESLKEDEFYNVIDKIKKQCIIVTKDLLEKDDVTGERRLNLEKINRLTCSVYRIEKQRPFDPEDLSTICTTAKPIK
;
A
#
# COMPACT_ATOMS: atom_id res chain seq x y z
N GLU A 1 -7.81 45.23 12.49
CA GLU A 1 -7.73 43.75 12.58
C GLU A 1 -8.99 43.07 11.99
N LYS A 2 -10.20 43.49 12.38
CA LYS A 2 -11.49 42.96 11.87
C LYS A 2 -11.64 43.13 10.34
N HIS A 3 -11.19 44.25 9.77
CA HIS A 3 -11.21 44.51 8.33
C HIS A 3 -10.19 43.69 7.54
N ARG A 4 -9.06 43.31 8.16
CA ARG A 4 -8.04 42.45 7.53
C ARG A 4 -8.49 41.00 7.47
N LEU A 5 -9.25 40.52 8.45
CA LEU A 5 -9.84 39.17 8.46
C LEU A 5 -10.98 39.04 7.46
N LEU A 6 -11.77 40.10 7.21
CA LEU A 6 -12.82 40.13 6.20
C LEU A 6 -12.27 40.05 4.75
N ILE A 7 -11.11 40.67 4.47
CA ILE A 7 -10.50 40.65 3.14
C ILE A 7 -9.84 39.25 2.83
N GLN A 8 -9.45 38.52 3.85
CA GLN A 8 -8.94 37.12 3.68
C GLN A 8 -10.06 36.08 3.51
N SER A 9 -11.30 36.41 3.81
CA SER A 9 -12.46 35.50 3.70
C SER A 9 -13.20 35.58 2.36
N ASP A 10 -12.91 36.55 1.52
CA ASP A 10 -13.64 36.83 0.25
C ASP A 10 -13.44 35.80 -0.87
N GLY A 11 -12.82 34.66 -0.59
CA GLY A 11 -12.64 33.57 -1.54
C GLY A 11 -13.06 32.17 -1.05
N LEU A 12 -13.54 32.08 0.19
CA LEU A 12 -14.00 30.81 0.76
C LEU A 12 -15.54 30.80 0.79
N SER A 13 -16.17 29.90 0.04
CA SER A 13 -17.60 29.72 0.13
C SER A 13 -17.97 29.32 1.57
N GLU A 14 -19.02 29.92 2.12
CA GLU A 14 -19.55 29.67 3.47
C GLU A 14 -19.79 28.16 3.70
N ASP A 15 -20.26 27.46 2.67
CA ASP A 15 -20.46 26.01 2.65
C ASP A 15 -19.16 25.20 2.83
N LEU A 16 -18.03 25.69 2.32
CA LEU A 16 -16.73 25.05 2.46
C LEU A 16 -16.15 25.22 3.87
N LEU A 17 -16.39 26.37 4.48
CA LEU A 17 -16.00 26.65 5.86
C LEU A 17 -16.83 25.82 6.84
N ASP A 18 -18.14 25.74 6.64
CA ASP A 18 -19.04 24.92 7.47
C ASP A 18 -18.73 23.42 7.37
N LYS A 19 -18.45 22.95 6.16
CA LYS A 19 -18.02 21.56 5.95
C LYS A 19 -16.70 21.25 6.65
N ASN A 20 -15.69 22.11 6.48
CA ASN A 20 -14.39 21.92 7.13
C ASN A 20 -14.52 22.02 8.66
N PHE A 21 -15.39 22.88 9.18
CA PHE A 21 -15.64 23.02 10.62
C PHE A 21 -16.35 21.76 11.17
N SER A 22 -17.31 21.22 10.43
CA SER A 22 -18.00 19.96 10.77
C SER A 22 -17.03 18.78 10.76
N ASP A 23 -16.17 18.67 9.75
CA ASP A 23 -15.17 17.61 9.64
C ASP A 23 -14.11 17.71 10.76
N LEU A 24 -13.69 18.93 11.10
CA LEU A 24 -12.77 19.19 12.20
C LEU A 24 -13.39 18.81 13.55
N LYS A 25 -14.65 19.16 13.77
CA LYS A 25 -15.41 18.78 14.96
C LYS A 25 -15.57 17.26 15.07
N GLY A 26 -15.93 16.60 13.97
CA GLY A 26 -16.03 15.14 13.90
C GLY A 26 -14.70 14.44 14.22
N THR A 27 -13.60 14.95 13.68
CA THR A 27 -12.25 14.43 13.95
C THR A 27 -11.84 14.64 15.41
N PHE A 28 -12.19 15.80 16.00
CA PHE A 28 -11.92 16.09 17.40
C PHE A 28 -12.72 15.16 18.34
N GLU A 29 -13.99 14.91 18.02
CA GLU A 29 -14.83 13.96 18.78
C GLU A 29 -14.29 12.52 18.68
N GLN A 30 -13.84 12.10 17.50
CA GLN A 30 -13.20 10.78 17.32
C GLN A 30 -11.90 10.66 18.13
N LYS A 31 -11.08 11.70 18.11
CA LYS A 31 -9.86 11.76 18.94
C LYS A 31 -10.19 11.62 20.42
N ASN A 32 -11.14 12.39 20.93
CA ASN A 32 -11.54 12.33 22.35
C ASN A 32 -12.07 10.94 22.74
N ARG A 33 -12.89 10.31 21.89
CA ARG A 33 -13.37 8.94 22.11
C ARG A 33 -12.21 7.92 22.13
N ALA A 34 -11.24 8.08 21.24
CA ALA A 34 -10.06 7.23 21.21
C ALA A 34 -9.19 7.42 22.46
N GLU A 35 -8.98 8.66 22.93
CA GLU A 35 -8.25 8.96 24.15
C GLU A 35 -8.94 8.36 25.38
N GLN A 36 -10.27 8.49 25.49
CA GLN A 36 -11.05 7.86 26.54
C GLN A 36 -10.94 6.33 26.52
N ARG A 37 -10.97 5.74 25.32
CA ARG A 37 -10.81 4.28 25.16
C ARG A 37 -9.42 3.81 25.57
N ILE A 38 -8.38 4.56 25.22
CA ILE A 38 -7.00 4.29 25.63
C ILE A 38 -6.88 4.36 27.16
N MET A 39 -7.49 5.36 27.79
CA MET A 39 -7.48 5.50 29.25
C MET A 39 -8.17 4.32 29.94
N LEU A 40 -9.35 3.93 29.44
CA LEU A 40 -10.08 2.77 29.95
C LEU A 40 -9.29 1.47 29.82
N LEU A 41 -8.69 1.25 28.65
CA LEU A 41 -7.88 0.05 28.40
C LEU A 41 -6.62 0.00 29.28
N LYS A 42 -5.99 1.14 29.54
CA LYS A 42 -4.85 1.22 30.48
C LYS A 42 -5.27 0.89 31.90
N GLN A 43 -6.45 1.35 32.32
CA GLN A 43 -6.98 0.99 33.63
C GLN A 43 -7.26 -0.51 33.74
N GLN A 44 -7.93 -1.09 32.74
CA GLN A 44 -8.19 -2.53 32.69
C GLN A 44 -6.88 -3.35 32.68
N GLU A 45 -5.87 -2.89 31.95
CA GLU A 45 -4.55 -3.52 31.93
C GLU A 45 -3.90 -3.51 33.31
N ALA A 46 -4.00 -2.39 34.03
CA ALA A 46 -3.46 -2.28 35.41
C ALA A 46 -4.19 -3.23 36.36
N GLU A 47 -5.53 -3.25 36.33
CA GLU A 47 -6.35 -4.16 37.17
C GLU A 47 -6.04 -5.64 36.88
N LEU A 48 -5.92 -6.01 35.59
CA LEU A 48 -5.56 -7.39 35.23
C LEU A 48 -4.14 -7.75 35.62
N LYS A 49 -3.21 -6.82 35.61
CA LYS A 49 -1.84 -7.05 36.13
C LYS A 49 -1.83 -7.28 37.62
N GLU A 50 -2.62 -6.53 38.38
CA GLU A 50 -2.76 -6.69 39.83
C GLU A 50 -3.38 -8.05 40.17
N GLN A 51 -4.52 -8.41 39.54
CA GLN A 51 -5.16 -9.72 39.73
C GLN A 51 -4.21 -10.88 39.35
N LYS A 52 -3.44 -10.74 38.29
CA LYS A 52 -2.43 -11.72 37.92
C LYS A 52 -1.33 -11.87 38.99
N ALA A 53 -0.91 -10.77 39.58
CA ALA A 53 0.08 -10.79 40.66
C ALA A 53 -0.46 -11.46 41.93
N GLU A 54 -1.71 -11.15 42.32
CA GLU A 54 -2.39 -11.77 43.44
C GLU A 54 -2.57 -13.29 43.28
N LEU A 55 -3.11 -13.72 42.13
CA LEU A 55 -3.28 -15.13 41.80
C LEU A 55 -1.96 -15.88 41.74
N LYS A 56 -0.89 -15.23 41.34
CA LYS A 56 0.44 -15.81 41.33
C LYS A 56 0.98 -16.00 42.75
N ALA A 57 0.77 -15.02 43.62
CA ALA A 57 1.15 -15.12 45.05
C ALA A 57 0.33 -16.20 45.75
N GLU A 58 -0.97 -16.31 45.47
CA GLU A 58 -1.83 -17.37 46.02
C GLU A 58 -1.39 -18.76 45.54
N LEU A 59 -1.03 -18.91 44.25
CA LEU A 59 -0.49 -20.17 43.73
C LEU A 59 0.83 -20.56 44.37
N GLU A 60 1.70 -19.61 44.67
CA GLU A 60 2.97 -19.82 45.36
C GLU A 60 2.72 -20.26 46.85
N ASN A 61 1.71 -19.69 47.47
CA ASN A 61 1.34 -20.06 48.86
C ASN A 61 0.68 -21.45 48.97
N LEU A 62 -0.11 -21.84 47.96
CA LEU A 62 -0.78 -23.14 47.93
C LEU A 62 0.17 -24.33 47.77
N ASN A 63 1.35 -24.15 47.17
CA ASN A 63 2.29 -25.25 46.96
C ASN A 63 3.78 -24.84 46.89
N PRO A 64 4.33 -24.25 47.95
CA PRO A 64 5.65 -23.62 47.94
C PRO A 64 6.82 -24.61 47.75
N ASN A 65 6.61 -25.91 47.97
CA ASN A 65 7.69 -26.89 48.06
C ASN A 65 7.63 -28.08 47.11
N SER A 66 6.66 -28.19 46.22
CA SER A 66 6.61 -29.31 45.27
C SER A 66 7.70 -29.13 44.17
N SER A 67 8.50 -30.15 43.96
CA SER A 67 9.51 -30.20 42.88
C SER A 67 8.86 -30.00 41.52
N ILE A 68 7.62 -30.45 41.38
CA ILE A 68 6.77 -30.32 40.18
C ILE A 68 6.41 -28.86 39.94
N ALA A 69 5.92 -28.11 40.94
CA ALA A 69 5.59 -26.69 40.82
C ALA A 69 6.81 -25.84 40.42
N ARG A 70 7.97 -26.12 41.01
CA ARG A 70 9.23 -25.45 40.63
C ARG A 70 9.63 -25.75 39.17
N THR A 71 9.41 -26.98 38.73
CA THR A 71 9.70 -27.37 37.33
C THR A 71 8.76 -26.65 36.37
N TYR A 72 7.45 -26.60 36.65
CA TYR A 72 6.51 -25.85 35.83
C TYR A 72 6.82 -24.33 35.79
N ALA A 73 7.19 -23.74 36.94
CA ALA A 73 7.59 -22.33 36.99
C ALA A 73 8.83 -22.04 36.13
N LYS A 74 9.83 -22.93 36.13
CA LYS A 74 11.00 -22.82 35.26
C LYS A 74 10.62 -22.95 33.81
N ILE A 75 9.79 -23.92 33.44
CA ILE A 75 9.31 -24.13 32.07
C ILE A 75 8.56 -22.88 31.60
N HIS A 76 7.61 -22.37 32.40
CA HIS A 76 6.88 -21.14 32.11
C HIS A 76 7.82 -19.95 31.87
N THR A 77 8.83 -19.77 32.71
CA THR A 77 9.80 -18.69 32.54
C THR A 77 10.57 -18.80 31.23
N VAL A 78 10.97 -20.04 30.84
CA VAL A 78 11.65 -20.28 29.57
C VAL A 78 10.73 -19.92 28.37
N PHE A 79 9.50 -20.41 28.38
CA PHE A 79 8.54 -20.11 27.31
C PHE A 79 8.22 -18.62 27.21
N THR A 80 8.07 -17.92 28.34
CA THR A 80 7.85 -16.47 28.36
C THR A 80 9.03 -15.74 27.70
N LYS A 81 10.27 -16.10 28.06
CA LYS A 81 11.46 -15.50 27.43
C LYS A 81 11.54 -15.79 25.93
N ILE A 82 11.18 -17.00 25.52
CA ILE A 82 11.12 -17.36 24.09
C ILE A 82 10.09 -16.50 23.38
N LEU A 83 8.88 -16.37 23.94
CA LEU A 83 7.82 -15.54 23.37
C LEU A 83 8.24 -14.07 23.26
N GLU A 84 8.85 -13.52 24.29
CA GLU A 84 9.39 -12.15 24.29
C GLU A 84 10.46 -11.97 23.21
N ALA A 85 11.37 -12.93 23.07
CA ALA A 85 12.41 -12.90 22.05
C ALA A 85 11.81 -12.95 20.61
N PHE A 86 10.84 -13.85 20.39
CA PHE A 86 10.14 -13.92 19.09
C PHE A 86 9.35 -12.65 18.77
N THR A 87 8.68 -12.08 19.77
CA THR A 87 7.92 -10.84 19.60
C THR A 87 8.85 -9.66 19.26
N ALA A 88 9.98 -9.56 19.96
CA ALA A 88 10.99 -8.55 19.67
C ALA A 88 11.61 -8.74 18.28
N ALA A 89 11.93 -9.98 17.91
CA ALA A 89 12.46 -10.29 16.58
C ALA A 89 11.44 -9.98 15.47
N LYS A 90 10.15 -10.34 15.65
CA LYS A 90 9.06 -9.98 14.70
C LYS A 90 9.02 -8.48 14.49
N LYS A 91 9.00 -7.69 15.57
CA LYS A 91 8.94 -6.22 15.51
C LYS A 91 10.18 -5.63 14.82
N GLN A 92 11.35 -6.12 15.15
CA GLN A 92 12.59 -5.68 14.51
C GLN A 92 12.62 -6.01 13.01
N ASN A 93 12.22 -7.22 12.65
CA ASN A 93 12.17 -7.67 11.26
C ASN A 93 11.14 -6.85 10.46
N LEU A 94 9.96 -6.57 11.03
CA LEU A 94 8.96 -5.72 10.39
C LEU A 94 9.51 -4.32 10.14
N LYS A 95 10.12 -3.70 11.15
CA LYS A 95 10.73 -2.38 11.00
C LYS A 95 11.81 -2.36 9.91
N LYS A 96 12.68 -3.37 9.89
CA LYS A 96 13.70 -3.52 8.84
C LYS A 96 13.05 -3.68 7.47
N PHE A 97 12.04 -4.54 7.35
CA PHE A 97 11.32 -4.74 6.11
C PHE A 97 10.67 -3.46 5.59
N LEU A 98 9.99 -2.68 6.45
CA LEU A 98 9.37 -1.41 6.05
C LEU A 98 10.40 -0.37 5.60
N ASN A 99 11.56 -0.31 6.24
CA ASN A 99 12.64 0.57 5.83
C ASN A 99 13.24 0.16 4.46
N ASP A 100 13.49 -1.14 4.27
CA ASP A 100 13.98 -1.68 2.98
C ASP A 100 12.94 -1.42 1.87
N LEU A 101 11.65 -1.59 2.18
CA LEU A 101 10.55 -1.32 1.27
C LEU A 101 10.46 0.17 0.89
N GLU A 102 10.57 1.06 1.86
CA GLU A 102 10.58 2.51 1.63
C GLU A 102 11.74 2.91 0.71
N LEU A 103 12.93 2.39 0.96
CA LEU A 103 14.12 2.65 0.14
C LEU A 103 13.90 2.21 -1.31
N ARG A 104 13.49 0.97 -1.51
CA ARG A 104 13.24 0.39 -2.83
C ARG A 104 12.10 1.08 -3.56
N ALA A 105 11.01 1.40 -2.87
CA ALA A 105 9.89 2.13 -3.45
C ALA A 105 10.32 3.52 -3.97
N ASN A 106 11.19 4.21 -3.24
CA ASN A 106 11.73 5.49 -3.70
C ASN A 106 12.68 5.37 -4.89
N GLU A 107 13.45 4.27 -5.00
CA GLU A 107 14.26 3.99 -6.19
C GLU A 107 13.36 3.79 -7.44
N TYR A 108 12.23 3.09 -7.29
CA TYR A 108 11.26 2.92 -8.38
C TYR A 108 10.50 4.21 -8.67
N LEU A 109 10.13 4.98 -7.64
CA LEU A 109 9.48 6.28 -7.83
C LEU A 109 10.36 7.19 -8.67
N ALA A 110 11.66 7.26 -8.40
CA ALA A 110 12.61 8.08 -9.17
C ALA A 110 12.74 7.62 -10.63
N LYS A 111 12.56 6.33 -10.92
CA LYS A 111 12.60 5.78 -12.29
C LYS A 111 11.31 6.01 -13.06
N LEU A 112 10.16 5.88 -12.40
CA LEU A 112 8.84 6.00 -13.01
C LEU A 112 8.35 7.44 -13.10
N ASN A 113 8.90 8.33 -12.28
CA ASN A 113 8.49 9.72 -12.22
C ASN A 113 9.36 10.57 -13.13
N VAL A 114 8.88 10.81 -14.34
CA VAL A 114 9.53 11.66 -15.35
C VAL A 114 9.10 13.13 -15.29
N ASP A 115 8.17 13.44 -14.38
CA ASP A 115 7.67 14.80 -14.16
C ASP A 115 8.60 15.58 -13.24
N ASP A 116 8.41 16.90 -13.16
CA ASP A 116 9.12 17.82 -12.26
C ASP A 116 8.79 17.61 -10.76
N PHE A 117 7.97 16.61 -10.45
CA PHE A 117 7.64 16.31 -9.06
C PHE A 117 8.83 15.67 -8.34
N HIS A 118 9.33 16.37 -7.34
CA HIS A 118 10.35 15.86 -6.43
C HIS A 118 9.74 15.55 -5.07
N GLY A 119 9.58 14.27 -4.76
CA GLY A 119 9.03 13.83 -3.48
C GLY A 119 9.47 12.43 -3.11
N VAL A 120 9.01 11.99 -1.95
CA VAL A 120 9.39 10.70 -1.37
C VAL A 120 8.16 9.95 -0.85
N ILE A 121 8.18 8.65 -1.02
CA ILE A 121 7.25 7.73 -0.38
C ILE A 121 7.76 7.47 1.03
N ARG A 122 6.88 7.57 2.04
CA ARG A 122 7.16 7.14 3.40
C ARG A 122 6.22 6.03 3.80
N ILE A 123 6.79 4.97 4.36
CA ILE A 123 6.08 3.78 4.80
C ILE A 123 6.28 3.64 6.30
N ARG A 124 5.19 3.68 7.06
CA ARG A 124 5.24 3.63 8.53
C ARG A 124 4.26 2.60 9.06
N GLU A 125 4.67 1.91 10.10
CA GLU A 125 3.79 1.06 10.88
C GLU A 125 2.74 1.93 11.58
N THR A 126 1.49 1.49 11.53
CA THR A 126 0.38 2.11 12.24
C THR A 126 0.11 1.39 13.56
N ALA A 127 -0.72 1.98 14.43
CA ALA A 127 -1.00 1.44 15.76
C ALA A 127 -1.71 0.07 15.74
N ASP A 128 -2.37 -0.27 14.64
CA ASP A 128 -3.08 -1.53 14.39
C ASP A 128 -2.22 -2.59 13.68
N GLU A 129 -0.89 -2.45 13.72
CA GLU A 129 0.08 -3.32 13.04
C GLU A 129 -0.06 -3.34 11.51
N SER A 130 -0.78 -2.39 10.92
CA SER A 130 -0.82 -2.20 9.46
C SER A 130 0.28 -1.25 8.98
N ALA A 131 0.46 -1.13 7.67
CA ALA A 131 1.41 -0.18 7.08
C ALA A 131 0.67 0.97 6.40
N SER A 132 1.07 2.20 6.72
CA SER A 132 0.60 3.41 6.05
C SER A 132 1.61 3.85 5.01
N ILE A 133 1.17 4.00 3.76
CA ILE A 133 1.96 4.48 2.63
C ILE A 133 1.51 5.90 2.32
N LYS A 134 2.44 6.86 2.38
CA LYS A 134 2.15 8.27 2.17
C LYS A 134 3.21 8.90 1.28
N LEU A 135 2.79 9.89 0.50
CA LEU A 135 3.66 10.67 -0.38
C LEU A 135 3.94 12.03 0.25
N TYR A 136 5.19 12.44 0.21
CA TYR A 136 5.63 13.74 0.71
C TYR A 136 6.39 14.49 -0.39
N SER A 137 6.28 15.81 -0.39
CA SER A 137 7.11 16.66 -1.25
C SER A 137 8.55 16.70 -0.75
N SER A 138 9.45 17.28 -1.57
CA SER A 138 10.85 17.54 -1.17
C SER A 138 10.99 18.39 0.10
N ASN A 139 9.99 19.21 0.40
CA ASN A 139 9.92 20.04 1.61
C ASN A 139 9.24 19.34 2.80
N ASP A 140 9.11 18.03 2.75
CA ASP A 140 8.50 17.20 3.80
C ASP A 140 7.01 17.51 4.09
N VAL A 141 6.29 18.05 3.11
CA VAL A 141 4.85 18.31 3.20
C VAL A 141 4.07 17.10 2.68
N LEU A 142 3.11 16.62 3.48
CA LEU A 142 2.26 15.50 3.09
C LEU A 142 1.37 15.87 1.89
N ILE A 143 1.40 15.05 0.86
CA ILE A 143 0.51 15.15 -0.30
C ILE A 143 -0.68 14.23 -0.05
N SER A 144 -1.75 14.82 0.46
CA SER A 144 -2.95 14.05 0.83
C SER A 144 -3.80 13.62 -0.37
N LYS A 145 -3.74 14.36 -1.47
CA LYS A 145 -4.50 14.08 -2.70
C LYS A 145 -3.60 14.23 -3.93
N PRO A 146 -2.73 13.24 -4.22
CA PRO A 146 -1.99 13.25 -5.47
C PRO A 146 -2.95 13.13 -6.67
N ASN A 147 -2.56 13.64 -7.83
CA ASN A 147 -3.30 13.40 -9.06
C ASN A 147 -3.27 11.90 -9.43
N GLY A 148 -4.14 11.48 -10.36
CA GLY A 148 -4.28 10.06 -10.72
C GLY A 148 -2.96 9.43 -11.19
N ALA A 149 -2.20 10.12 -12.03
CA ALA A 149 -0.92 9.63 -12.53
C ALA A 149 0.12 9.46 -11.41
N LEU A 150 0.24 10.45 -10.52
CA LEU A 150 1.19 10.40 -9.41
C LEU A 150 0.81 9.34 -8.37
N ALA A 151 -0.50 9.18 -8.10
CA ALA A 151 -1.00 8.12 -7.23
C ALA A 151 -0.67 6.73 -7.81
N THR A 152 -0.92 6.53 -9.09
CA THR A 152 -0.60 5.28 -9.79
C THR A 152 0.91 5.02 -9.76
N THR A 153 1.74 6.02 -10.04
CA THR A 153 3.21 5.92 -9.96
C THR A 153 3.67 5.51 -8.57
N MET A 154 3.09 6.10 -7.51
CA MET A 154 3.39 5.74 -6.13
C MET A 154 3.06 4.27 -5.83
N TYR A 155 1.86 3.81 -6.19
CA TYR A 155 1.44 2.43 -5.95
C TYR A 155 2.27 1.42 -6.75
N MET A 156 2.59 1.73 -8.01
CA MET A 156 3.48 0.90 -8.83
C MET A 156 4.87 0.79 -8.24
N SER A 157 5.42 1.90 -7.75
CA SER A 157 6.74 1.93 -7.10
C SER A 157 6.79 1.00 -5.89
N VAL A 158 5.74 1.02 -5.07
CA VAL A 158 5.63 0.14 -3.89
C VAL A 158 5.44 -1.32 -4.33
N LEU A 159 4.63 -1.59 -5.35
CA LEU A 159 4.40 -2.95 -5.85
C LEU A 159 5.69 -3.58 -6.38
N PHE A 160 6.46 -2.84 -7.17
CA PHE A 160 7.76 -3.31 -7.66
C PHE A 160 8.75 -3.55 -6.53
N ALA A 161 8.78 -2.67 -5.54
CA ALA A 161 9.62 -2.83 -4.35
C ALA A 161 9.26 -4.08 -3.53
N ILE A 162 7.96 -4.33 -3.31
CA ILE A 162 7.48 -5.56 -2.65
C ILE A 162 7.91 -6.79 -3.45
N SER A 163 7.73 -6.74 -4.75
CA SER A 163 8.08 -7.82 -5.66
C SER A 163 9.58 -8.16 -5.58
N ASP A 164 10.45 -7.15 -5.62
CA ASP A 164 11.90 -7.33 -5.50
C ASP A 164 12.29 -7.94 -4.16
N LEU A 165 11.79 -7.38 -3.07
CA LEU A 165 12.11 -7.85 -1.72
C LEU A 165 11.60 -9.27 -1.47
N THR A 166 10.47 -9.64 -2.07
CA THR A 166 9.94 -11.00 -1.95
C THR A 166 10.83 -12.01 -2.65
N THR A 167 11.29 -11.70 -3.85
CA THR A 167 12.23 -12.56 -4.58
C THR A 167 13.55 -12.71 -3.84
N LEU A 168 14.12 -11.60 -3.35
CA LEU A 168 15.39 -11.62 -2.63
C LEU A 168 15.33 -12.42 -1.32
N LYS A 169 14.18 -12.43 -0.64
CA LYS A 169 14.04 -13.06 0.68
C LYS A 169 13.48 -14.48 0.64
N ARG A 170 12.70 -14.83 -0.38
CA ARG A 170 11.96 -16.11 -0.42
C ARG A 170 12.32 -17.01 -1.59
N GLU A 171 13.13 -16.55 -2.54
CA GLU A 171 13.45 -17.28 -3.79
C GLU A 171 12.21 -17.74 -4.57
N VAL A 172 11.06 -17.08 -4.32
CA VAL A 172 9.79 -17.41 -4.99
C VAL A 172 9.43 -16.26 -5.92
N ASP A 173 9.34 -16.57 -7.20
CA ASP A 173 8.89 -15.64 -8.22
C ASP A 173 7.38 -15.73 -8.42
N TYR A 174 6.69 -14.60 -8.20
CA TYR A 174 5.28 -14.44 -8.55
C TYR A 174 5.19 -13.59 -9.81
N PRO A 175 4.35 -13.99 -10.80
CA PRO A 175 4.08 -13.14 -11.94
C PRO A 175 3.36 -11.87 -11.49
N LEU A 176 3.72 -10.75 -12.08
CA LEU A 176 3.01 -9.49 -11.91
C LEU A 176 1.94 -9.37 -12.99
N ILE A 177 0.71 -9.14 -12.60
CA ILE A 177 -0.42 -9.00 -13.52
C ILE A 177 -0.95 -7.59 -13.39
N PHE A 178 -1.00 -6.84 -14.49
CA PHE A 178 -1.46 -5.47 -14.56
C PHE A 178 -2.66 -5.37 -15.50
N ASP A 179 -3.72 -4.73 -15.04
CA ASP A 179 -4.88 -4.37 -15.85
C ASP A 179 -4.90 -2.86 -16.08
N ALA A 180 -4.66 -2.45 -17.32
CA ALA A 180 -4.60 -1.07 -17.76
C ALA A 180 -3.76 -0.13 -16.85
N PRO A 181 -2.51 -0.49 -16.52
CA PRO A 181 -1.72 0.22 -15.50
C PRO A 181 -1.38 1.66 -15.91
N THR A 182 -1.32 1.93 -17.18
CA THR A 182 -0.91 3.20 -17.79
C THR A 182 -2.08 4.11 -18.16
N SER A 183 -3.32 3.71 -17.83
CA SER A 183 -4.54 4.43 -18.22
C SER A 183 -4.61 5.88 -17.75
N SER A 184 -3.85 6.25 -16.74
CA SER A 184 -3.73 7.63 -16.21
C SER A 184 -2.42 8.32 -16.60
N PHE A 185 -1.58 7.68 -17.42
CA PHE A 185 -0.28 8.19 -17.81
C PHE A 185 -0.34 8.93 -19.14
N GLU A 186 0.51 9.93 -19.30
CA GLU A 186 0.85 10.52 -20.57
C GLU A 186 1.90 9.65 -21.30
N SER A 187 2.08 9.85 -22.59
CA SER A 187 2.92 9.00 -23.45
C SER A 187 4.35 8.83 -22.92
N LEU A 188 4.95 9.91 -22.41
CA LEU A 188 6.32 9.86 -21.87
C LEU A 188 6.40 8.95 -20.63
N LYS A 189 5.43 9.03 -19.76
CA LYS A 189 5.33 8.22 -18.55
C LYS A 189 5.01 6.76 -18.84
N GLU A 190 4.21 6.54 -19.88
CA GLU A 190 3.92 5.22 -20.43
C GLU A 190 5.20 4.53 -20.92
N ASP A 191 6.03 5.24 -21.70
CA ASP A 191 7.30 4.71 -22.19
C ASP A 191 8.26 4.35 -21.05
N GLU A 192 8.36 5.18 -20.02
CA GLU A 192 9.19 4.88 -18.85
C GLU A 192 8.66 3.69 -18.03
N PHE A 193 7.35 3.53 -17.92
CA PHE A 193 6.77 2.34 -17.30
C PHE A 193 7.21 1.06 -18.03
N TYR A 194 7.12 1.02 -19.35
CA TYR A 194 7.58 -0.13 -20.14
C TYR A 194 9.09 -0.34 -20.04
N ASN A 195 9.89 0.73 -20.00
CA ASN A 195 11.33 0.66 -19.77
C ASN A 195 11.69 0.07 -18.41
N VAL A 196 10.92 0.37 -17.38
CA VAL A 196 11.10 -0.21 -16.04
C VAL A 196 10.71 -1.69 -16.04
N ILE A 197 9.56 -2.04 -16.64
CA ILE A 197 9.11 -3.43 -16.75
C ILE A 197 10.12 -4.31 -17.48
N ASP A 198 10.69 -3.81 -18.56
CA ASP A 198 11.68 -4.57 -19.35
C ASP A 198 12.96 -4.90 -18.57
N LYS A 199 13.29 -4.09 -17.56
CA LYS A 199 14.43 -4.30 -16.66
C LYS A 199 14.12 -5.21 -15.47
N ILE A 200 12.85 -5.47 -15.20
CA ILE A 200 12.43 -6.36 -14.10
C ILE A 200 12.62 -7.80 -14.55
N LYS A 201 13.45 -8.55 -13.81
CA LYS A 201 13.73 -9.97 -14.07
C LYS A 201 12.60 -10.88 -13.58
N LYS A 202 11.35 -10.56 -13.98
CA LYS A 202 10.14 -11.30 -13.57
C LYS A 202 9.16 -11.40 -14.71
N GLN A 203 8.33 -12.43 -14.67
CA GLN A 203 7.20 -12.53 -15.59
C GLN A 203 6.19 -11.42 -15.29
N CYS A 204 5.94 -10.56 -16.28
CA CYS A 204 4.90 -9.53 -16.21
C CYS A 204 3.87 -9.80 -17.30
N ILE A 205 2.59 -9.79 -16.91
CA ILE A 205 1.45 -9.90 -17.82
C ILE A 205 0.72 -8.57 -17.76
N ILE A 206 0.63 -7.88 -18.89
CA ILE A 206 0.02 -6.55 -18.97
C ILE A 206 -1.16 -6.63 -19.92
N VAL A 207 -2.35 -6.34 -19.44
CA VAL A 207 -3.54 -6.16 -20.25
C VAL A 207 -3.74 -4.66 -20.48
N THR A 208 -3.65 -4.21 -21.71
CA THR A 208 -3.70 -2.78 -22.03
C THR A 208 -4.37 -2.48 -23.36
N LYS A 209 -4.79 -1.23 -23.54
CA LYS A 209 -5.25 -0.67 -24.80
C LYS A 209 -4.23 0.29 -25.42
N ASP A 210 -3.10 0.52 -24.77
CA ASP A 210 -2.09 1.53 -25.17
C ASP A 210 -1.39 1.19 -26.48
N LEU A 211 -1.46 -0.10 -26.88
CA LEU A 211 -0.95 -0.58 -28.17
C LEU A 211 -1.95 -0.39 -29.33
N LEU A 212 -3.08 0.27 -29.05
CA LEU A 212 -4.08 0.61 -30.06
C LEU A 212 -4.05 2.12 -30.29
N GLU A 213 -4.04 2.52 -31.53
CA GLU A 213 -4.25 3.90 -31.95
C GLU A 213 -5.62 4.05 -32.59
N LYS A 214 -6.21 5.24 -32.46
CA LYS A 214 -7.46 5.57 -33.12
C LYS A 214 -7.16 6.21 -34.47
N ASP A 215 -7.72 5.64 -35.50
CA ASP A 215 -7.71 6.25 -36.84
C ASP A 215 -8.60 7.50 -36.82
N ASP A 216 -8.02 8.66 -37.10
CA ASP A 216 -8.72 9.95 -37.03
C ASP A 216 -9.83 10.10 -38.07
N VAL A 217 -9.79 9.32 -39.16
CA VAL A 217 -10.76 9.38 -40.27
C VAL A 217 -11.92 8.41 -40.03
N THR A 218 -11.61 7.16 -39.72
CA THR A 218 -12.61 6.09 -39.57
C THR A 218 -13.12 5.93 -38.13
N GLY A 219 -12.38 6.45 -37.15
CA GLY A 219 -12.64 6.25 -35.73
C GLY A 219 -12.34 4.81 -35.22
N GLU A 220 -11.89 3.94 -36.12
CA GLU A 220 -11.53 2.57 -35.80
C GLU A 220 -10.23 2.49 -35.01
N ARG A 221 -10.12 1.49 -34.13
CA ARG A 221 -8.89 1.22 -33.39
C ARG A 221 -8.02 0.24 -34.18
N ARG A 222 -6.80 0.66 -34.49
CA ARG A 222 -5.77 -0.15 -35.14
C ARG A 222 -4.59 -0.39 -34.22
N LEU A 223 -3.83 -1.45 -34.51
CA LEU A 223 -2.60 -1.74 -33.77
C LEU A 223 -1.52 -0.72 -34.12
N ASN A 224 -0.92 -0.12 -33.08
CA ASN A 224 0.25 0.72 -33.22
C ASN A 224 1.49 -0.16 -33.37
N LEU A 225 1.85 -0.49 -34.60
CA LEU A 225 2.96 -1.37 -34.93
C LEU A 225 4.31 -0.78 -34.50
N GLU A 226 4.44 0.54 -34.45
CA GLU A 226 5.67 1.21 -34.06
C GLU A 226 5.92 0.96 -32.56
N LYS A 227 4.92 1.18 -31.71
CA LYS A 227 4.99 0.85 -30.28
C LYS A 227 5.26 -0.65 -30.04
N ILE A 228 4.54 -1.52 -30.73
CA ILE A 228 4.71 -2.98 -30.60
C ILE A 228 6.13 -3.42 -30.94
N ASN A 229 6.72 -2.86 -31.99
CA ASN A 229 8.08 -3.21 -32.42
C ASN A 229 9.16 -2.77 -31.43
N ARG A 230 8.93 -1.71 -30.65
CA ARG A 230 9.84 -1.24 -29.60
C ARG A 230 9.85 -2.16 -28.37
N LEU A 231 8.77 -2.90 -28.11
CA LEU A 231 8.70 -3.80 -26.97
C LEU A 231 9.57 -5.04 -27.18
N THR A 232 10.22 -5.54 -26.15
CA THR A 232 11.03 -6.76 -26.18
C THR A 232 10.25 -8.02 -25.83
N CYS A 233 9.01 -7.86 -25.33
CA CYS A 233 8.14 -8.94 -24.88
C CYS A 233 7.27 -9.53 -26.02
N SER A 234 6.66 -10.68 -25.75
CA SER A 234 5.62 -11.25 -26.63
C SER A 234 4.31 -10.47 -26.49
N VAL A 235 3.70 -10.17 -27.62
CA VAL A 235 2.45 -9.39 -27.67
C VAL A 235 1.34 -10.24 -28.27
N TYR A 236 0.20 -10.29 -27.57
CA TYR A 236 -0.98 -11.02 -27.98
C TYR A 236 -2.17 -10.07 -28.12
N ARG A 237 -2.96 -10.27 -29.16
CA ARG A 237 -4.25 -9.60 -29.32
C ARG A 237 -5.37 -10.50 -28.81
N ILE A 238 -6.22 -9.96 -27.94
CA ILE A 238 -7.42 -10.65 -27.49
C ILE A 238 -8.58 -10.22 -28.38
N GLU A 239 -9.19 -11.17 -29.08
CA GLU A 239 -10.33 -10.93 -29.95
C GLU A 239 -11.56 -11.71 -29.45
N LYS A 240 -12.73 -11.09 -29.55
CA LYS A 240 -14.00 -11.77 -29.33
C LYS A 240 -14.27 -12.74 -30.47
N GLN A 241 -14.63 -13.96 -30.18
CA GLN A 241 -15.00 -14.94 -31.21
C GLN A 241 -16.42 -14.71 -31.76
N ARG A 242 -17.29 -14.12 -30.94
CA ARG A 242 -18.68 -13.80 -31.29
C ARG A 242 -19.15 -12.54 -30.54
N PRO A 243 -20.22 -11.86 -31.00
CA PRO A 243 -20.82 -10.75 -30.27
C PRO A 243 -21.22 -11.16 -28.85
N PHE A 244 -21.08 -10.24 -27.92
CA PHE A 244 -21.48 -10.47 -26.52
C PHE A 244 -23.01 -10.35 -26.40
N ASP A 245 -23.63 -11.32 -25.78
CA ASP A 245 -25.04 -11.30 -25.38
C ASP A 245 -25.10 -11.26 -23.85
N PRO A 246 -25.67 -10.21 -23.22
CA PRO A 246 -25.78 -10.10 -21.79
C PRO A 246 -26.72 -11.16 -21.16
N GLU A 247 -27.63 -11.75 -21.94
CA GLU A 247 -28.54 -12.78 -21.47
C GLU A 247 -27.93 -14.19 -21.59
N ASP A 248 -26.89 -14.36 -22.40
CA ASP A 248 -26.15 -15.63 -22.54
C ASP A 248 -24.65 -15.44 -22.26
N LEU A 249 -24.25 -15.70 -21.01
CA LEU A 249 -22.85 -15.58 -20.60
C LEU A 249 -21.89 -16.55 -21.33
N SER A 250 -22.42 -17.60 -22.00
CA SER A 250 -21.60 -18.48 -22.84
C SER A 250 -21.04 -17.75 -24.07
N THR A 251 -21.56 -16.57 -24.40
CA THR A 251 -21.07 -15.71 -25.48
C THR A 251 -19.76 -14.99 -25.13
N ILE A 252 -19.32 -15.00 -23.84
CA ILE A 252 -17.99 -14.52 -23.42
C ILE A 252 -16.94 -15.52 -23.89
N CYS A 253 -16.62 -15.47 -25.16
CA CYS A 253 -15.61 -16.32 -25.76
C CYS A 253 -14.56 -15.46 -26.47
N THR A 254 -13.30 -15.59 -26.04
CA THR A 254 -12.19 -14.82 -26.59
C THR A 254 -11.06 -15.73 -27.04
N THR A 255 -10.28 -15.28 -28.00
CA THR A 255 -9.08 -15.97 -28.47
C THR A 255 -7.89 -15.02 -28.37
N ALA A 256 -6.77 -15.51 -27.85
CA ALA A 256 -5.51 -14.80 -27.86
C ALA A 256 -4.73 -15.17 -29.13
N LYS A 257 -4.41 -14.19 -29.97
CA LYS A 257 -3.60 -14.35 -31.18
C LYS A 257 -2.25 -13.68 -30.99
N PRO A 258 -1.13 -14.37 -31.22
CA PRO A 258 0.18 -13.75 -31.17
C PRO A 258 0.31 -12.70 -32.28
N ILE A 259 0.90 -11.55 -31.95
CA ILE A 259 1.24 -10.48 -32.91
C ILE A 259 2.76 -10.40 -33.06
N LYS A 260 3.50 -10.63 -31.94
CA LYS A 260 4.94 -10.60 -31.86
C LYS A 260 5.46 -11.70 -30.94
#